data_57b1b10f8c2af33b332bfba3d692238b
#
_entry.id   57b1b10f8c2af33b332bfba3d692238b
#
_cell.length_a   1.000
_cell.length_b   1.000
_cell.length_c   1.000
_cell.angle_alpha   90.00
_cell.angle_beta   90.00
_cell.angle_gamma   90.00
#
_symmetry.space_group_name_H-M   'P 1'
#
loop_
_entity.id
_entity.type
_entity.pdbx_description
1 polymer ?
#
loop_
_entity_poly.entity_id
_entity_poly.type
_entity_poly.pdbx_seq_one_letter_code
_entity_poly.pdbx_strand_id
1 'polypeptide(L)'
;MEDKSKKIYGNDIDRRAYRKAVNSKKRFAKKYGDDSRKNYPVTVNKNKYIGDALGVYDVRVGDKSEVKETEKFDTKSGIIVGNIRMGFGHYRISMAIASAANAMGYVPYWMDLNSYEDTTCTKVIKAQNDLYSLGSRLSQKSRLFNHFVWEPMNYEGFRKLSYNASDQKNAELMAPVYKNVPKEIPVVATHVWPAQAAVHAGMKYVVNAIPDNWPMALHLSEGSIHTIQTHFAYQGYRILNGMNGKKVLNPMPSESLIYTGHYIDHELVAGIETDCKARRERKKNKKPVSVGALYELNK
;
A
#
# COMPACT_ATOMS: atom_id res chain seq x y z
N MET A 1 1.82 -23.24 -3.84
CA MET A 1 1.86 -22.13 -2.85
C MET A 1 0.68 -22.32 -1.91
N GLU A 2 0.90 -22.23 -0.59
CA GLU A 2 -0.17 -22.38 0.41
C GLU A 2 -1.21 -21.26 0.25
N ASP A 3 -2.50 -21.61 0.47
CA ASP A 3 -3.61 -20.65 0.34
C ASP A 3 -3.67 -19.73 1.56
N LYS A 4 -3.08 -18.53 1.43
CA LYS A 4 -2.96 -17.52 2.49
C LYS A 4 -4.30 -16.99 3.03
N SER A 5 -5.44 -17.33 2.38
CA SER A 5 -6.77 -16.98 2.90
C SER A 5 -7.38 -18.05 3.80
N LYS A 6 -6.75 -19.21 3.92
CA LYS A 6 -7.19 -20.26 4.85
C LYS A 6 -6.59 -20.12 6.23
N LYS A 7 -5.37 -19.58 6.30
CA LYS A 7 -4.62 -19.42 7.53
C LYS A 7 -3.83 -18.12 7.46
N ILE A 8 -3.88 -17.33 8.52
CA ILE A 8 -3.17 -16.03 8.62
C ILE A 8 -2.34 -16.05 9.90
N TYR A 9 -1.02 -16.03 9.77
CA TYR A 9 -0.06 -16.15 10.88
C TYR A 9 -0.38 -17.35 11.80
N GLY A 10 -0.62 -18.52 11.19
CA GLY A 10 -0.96 -19.72 11.94
C GLY A 10 -2.39 -19.77 12.50
N ASN A 11 -3.21 -18.74 12.28
CA ASN A 11 -4.60 -18.70 12.73
C ASN A 11 -5.54 -19.14 11.63
N ASP A 12 -6.31 -20.20 11.89
CA ASP A 12 -7.25 -20.74 10.92
C ASP A 12 -8.43 -19.78 10.71
N ILE A 13 -8.80 -19.60 9.45
CA ILE A 13 -10.00 -18.86 9.05
C ILE A 13 -11.17 -19.85 9.00
N ASP A 14 -12.29 -19.48 9.63
CA ASP A 14 -13.46 -20.32 9.64
C ASP A 14 -14.00 -20.61 8.22
N ARG A 15 -14.64 -21.79 8.07
CA ARG A 15 -15.11 -22.29 6.77
C ARG A 15 -16.09 -21.32 6.07
N ARG A 16 -16.89 -20.57 6.82
CA ARG A 16 -17.87 -19.61 6.28
C ARG A 16 -17.16 -18.37 5.73
N ALA A 17 -16.19 -17.84 6.49
CA ALA A 17 -15.38 -16.70 6.07
C ALA A 17 -14.54 -17.05 4.82
N TYR A 18 -13.90 -18.22 4.81
CA TYR A 18 -13.16 -18.69 3.65
C TYR A 18 -14.04 -18.83 2.40
N ARG A 19 -15.25 -19.42 2.53
CA ARG A 19 -16.22 -19.49 1.41
C ARG A 19 -16.60 -18.09 0.89
N LYS A 20 -16.80 -17.12 1.80
CA LYS A 20 -17.06 -15.72 1.42
C LYS A 20 -15.90 -15.13 0.62
N ALA A 21 -14.66 -15.37 1.06
CA ALA A 21 -13.46 -14.92 0.36
C ALA A 21 -13.38 -15.50 -1.07
N VAL A 22 -13.56 -16.81 -1.22
CA VAL A 22 -13.57 -17.49 -2.53
C VAL A 22 -14.69 -16.93 -3.43
N ASN A 23 -15.90 -16.73 -2.89
CA ASN A 23 -17.02 -16.18 -3.63
C ASN A 23 -16.79 -14.72 -4.02
N SER A 24 -16.10 -13.93 -3.18
CA SER A 24 -15.68 -12.57 -3.51
C SER A 24 -14.77 -12.57 -4.74
N LYS A 25 -13.69 -13.35 -4.73
CA LYS A 25 -12.80 -13.50 -5.89
C LYS A 25 -13.56 -13.93 -7.14
N LYS A 26 -14.44 -14.94 -7.05
CA LYS A 26 -15.24 -15.41 -8.20
C LYS A 26 -16.11 -14.29 -8.78
N ARG A 27 -16.75 -13.48 -7.94
CA ARG A 27 -17.57 -12.33 -8.39
C ARG A 27 -16.73 -11.27 -9.11
N PHE A 28 -15.56 -10.92 -8.54
CA PHE A 28 -14.66 -9.97 -9.18
C PHE A 28 -14.10 -10.53 -10.49
N ALA A 29 -13.68 -11.78 -10.52
CA ALA A 29 -13.21 -12.43 -11.74
C ALA A 29 -14.30 -12.47 -12.84
N LYS A 30 -15.55 -12.79 -12.48
CA LYS A 30 -16.69 -12.78 -13.42
C LYS A 30 -16.95 -11.39 -13.99
N LYS A 31 -16.83 -10.34 -13.16
CA LYS A 31 -17.16 -8.97 -13.54
C LYS A 31 -16.02 -8.24 -14.27
N TYR A 32 -14.78 -8.46 -13.85
CA TYR A 32 -13.63 -7.67 -14.29
C TYR A 32 -12.58 -8.48 -15.06
N GLY A 33 -12.73 -9.81 -15.08
CA GLY A 33 -11.81 -10.74 -15.74
C GLY A 33 -10.86 -11.42 -14.74
N ASP A 34 -10.09 -12.38 -15.27
CA ASP A 34 -9.02 -13.08 -14.56
C ASP A 34 -7.79 -13.11 -15.49
N ASP A 35 -6.78 -12.34 -15.12
CA ASP A 35 -5.56 -12.18 -15.89
C ASP A 35 -4.46 -13.18 -15.51
N SER A 36 -4.76 -14.21 -14.73
CA SER A 36 -3.78 -15.22 -14.26
C SER A 36 -2.99 -15.88 -15.39
N ARG A 37 -3.59 -16.00 -16.57
CA ARG A 37 -2.96 -16.55 -17.78
C ARG A 37 -2.31 -15.51 -18.68
N LYS A 38 -2.56 -14.22 -18.45
CA LYS A 38 -1.99 -13.15 -19.26
C LYS A 38 -0.52 -12.93 -18.91
N ASN A 39 0.21 -12.45 -19.91
CA ASN A 39 1.61 -12.08 -19.79
C ASN A 39 1.75 -10.63 -20.23
N TYR A 40 1.68 -9.72 -19.27
CA TYR A 40 1.81 -8.30 -19.54
C TYR A 40 3.25 -7.90 -19.77
N PRO A 41 3.59 -7.17 -20.85
CA PRO A 41 4.87 -6.51 -20.95
C PRO A 41 5.02 -5.49 -19.82
N VAL A 42 6.21 -5.38 -19.29
CA VAL A 42 6.56 -4.39 -18.26
C VAL A 42 7.65 -3.51 -18.80
N THR A 43 7.46 -2.20 -18.70
CA THR A 43 8.41 -1.19 -19.16
C THR A 43 8.72 -0.21 -18.04
N VAL A 44 9.91 0.39 -18.11
CA VAL A 44 10.40 1.35 -17.11
C VAL A 44 10.84 2.61 -17.83
N ASN A 45 10.37 3.77 -17.35
CA ASN A 45 10.73 5.07 -17.88
C ASN A 45 10.91 6.08 -16.76
N LYS A 46 11.87 6.98 -16.89
CA LYS A 46 12.05 8.07 -15.92
C LYS A 46 10.75 8.86 -15.77
N ASN A 47 10.32 9.10 -14.54
CA ASN A 47 9.09 9.86 -14.29
C ASN A 47 9.26 11.32 -14.74
N LYS A 48 8.30 11.82 -15.52
CA LYS A 48 8.36 13.15 -16.14
C LYS A 48 8.36 14.30 -15.12
N TYR A 49 7.72 14.13 -13.96
CA TYR A 49 7.48 15.20 -13.00
C TYR A 49 8.42 15.17 -11.80
N ILE A 50 8.70 13.99 -11.29
CA ILE A 50 9.50 13.80 -10.07
C ILE A 50 10.79 12.99 -10.31
N GLY A 51 11.02 12.54 -11.54
CA GLY A 51 12.19 11.72 -11.89
C GLY A 51 13.51 12.46 -11.71
N ASP A 52 13.56 13.76 -12.01
CA ASP A 52 14.79 14.53 -11.82
C ASP A 52 15.04 14.86 -10.34
N ALA A 53 14.01 15.11 -9.56
CA ALA A 53 14.13 15.48 -8.15
C ALA A 53 14.33 14.27 -7.22
N LEU A 54 13.62 13.16 -7.48
CA LEU A 54 13.56 11.99 -6.60
C LEU A 54 14.11 10.72 -7.23
N GLY A 55 14.74 10.80 -8.40
CA GLY A 55 15.29 9.62 -9.11
C GLY A 55 14.23 8.58 -9.51
N VAL A 56 12.95 8.96 -9.57
CA VAL A 56 11.83 8.02 -9.74
C VAL A 56 11.65 7.59 -11.19
N TYR A 57 11.45 6.31 -11.40
CA TYR A 57 11.07 5.69 -12.66
C TYR A 57 9.66 5.09 -12.55
N ASP A 58 8.80 5.36 -13.53
CA ASP A 58 7.47 4.75 -13.63
C ASP A 58 7.58 3.33 -14.16
N VAL A 59 6.92 2.40 -13.47
CA VAL A 59 6.67 1.05 -13.98
C VAL A 59 5.35 1.05 -14.72
N ARG A 60 5.36 0.67 -15.99
CA ARG A 60 4.15 0.50 -16.80
C ARG A 60 3.93 -0.97 -17.10
N VAL A 61 2.68 -1.39 -16.99
CA VAL A 61 2.23 -2.76 -17.25
C VAL A 61 1.10 -2.71 -18.27
N GLY A 62 1.23 -3.42 -19.39
CA GLY A 62 0.21 -3.44 -20.44
C GLY A 62 0.77 -3.27 -21.84
N ASP A 63 0.03 -2.62 -22.73
CA ASP A 63 0.35 -2.54 -24.14
C ASP A 63 1.66 -1.78 -24.43
N LYS A 64 2.42 -2.29 -25.41
CA LYS A 64 3.71 -1.75 -25.84
C LYS A 64 3.60 -0.54 -26.78
N SER A 65 2.40 -0.15 -27.17
CA SER A 65 2.19 0.73 -28.34
C SER A 65 2.77 2.13 -28.24
N GLU A 66 3.19 2.59 -27.04
CA GLU A 66 3.66 3.98 -26.84
C GLU A 66 5.13 4.13 -26.40
N VAL A 67 5.90 3.06 -26.26
CA VAL A 67 7.24 3.15 -25.68
C VAL A 67 8.32 2.92 -26.74
N LYS A 68 8.91 4.01 -27.23
CA LYS A 68 10.00 3.98 -28.22
C LYS A 68 11.33 3.53 -27.60
N GLU A 69 11.59 3.84 -26.34
CA GLU A 69 12.77 3.40 -25.58
C GLU A 69 12.34 3.01 -24.18
N THR A 70 12.74 1.82 -23.74
CA THR A 70 12.50 1.34 -22.37
C THR A 70 13.82 1.12 -21.66
N GLU A 71 13.95 1.67 -20.48
CA GLU A 71 15.07 1.34 -19.61
C GLU A 71 14.88 -0.07 -19.02
N LYS A 72 15.97 -0.70 -18.61
CA LYS A 72 15.93 -1.98 -17.93
C LYS A 72 15.88 -1.74 -16.42
N PHE A 73 15.24 -2.67 -15.72
CA PHE A 73 15.33 -2.67 -14.26
C PHE A 73 16.79 -2.82 -13.80
N ASP A 74 17.22 -1.94 -12.93
CA ASP A 74 18.42 -2.18 -12.12
C ASP A 74 18.06 -3.16 -11.00
N THR A 75 18.50 -4.41 -11.12
CA THR A 75 18.23 -5.45 -10.14
C THR A 75 19.12 -5.39 -8.90
N LYS A 76 20.19 -4.56 -8.93
CA LYS A 76 21.13 -4.42 -7.81
C LYS A 76 20.73 -3.31 -6.87
N SER A 77 20.36 -2.16 -7.43
CA SER A 77 20.01 -0.95 -6.66
C SER A 77 18.52 -0.60 -6.73
N GLY A 78 17.74 -1.34 -7.51
CA GLY A 78 16.30 -1.07 -7.68
C GLY A 78 15.47 -1.38 -6.45
N ILE A 79 14.48 -0.55 -6.19
CA ILE A 79 13.43 -0.77 -5.19
C ILE A 79 12.07 -0.39 -5.78
N ILE A 80 11.08 -1.26 -5.68
CA ILE A 80 9.72 -0.96 -6.14
C ILE A 80 8.94 -0.29 -5.02
N VAL A 81 8.40 0.89 -5.29
CA VAL A 81 7.46 1.59 -4.41
C VAL A 81 6.05 1.32 -4.92
N GLY A 82 5.39 0.34 -4.30
CA GLY A 82 4.04 -0.09 -4.65
C GLY A 82 2.99 0.76 -3.97
N ASN A 83 2.09 1.37 -4.74
CA ASN A 83 1.04 2.20 -4.19
C ASN A 83 -0.29 2.05 -4.92
N ILE A 84 -1.32 2.65 -4.33
CA ILE A 84 -2.63 2.87 -4.93
C ILE A 84 -3.10 4.29 -4.62
N ARG A 85 -3.93 4.85 -5.49
CA ARG A 85 -4.55 6.17 -5.27
C ARG A 85 -5.84 6.05 -4.45
N MET A 86 -5.71 5.58 -3.20
CA MET A 86 -6.81 5.57 -2.23
C MET A 86 -6.54 6.63 -1.17
N GLY A 87 -6.92 7.88 -1.48
CA GLY A 87 -6.60 9.04 -0.64
C GLY A 87 -5.14 9.52 -0.79
N PHE A 88 -4.84 10.65 -0.14
CA PHE A 88 -3.55 11.31 -0.28
C PHE A 88 -2.45 10.73 0.62
N GLY A 89 -2.83 10.06 1.73
CA GLY A 89 -1.90 9.53 2.73
C GLY A 89 -0.94 8.49 2.16
N HIS A 90 -1.46 7.48 1.50
CA HIS A 90 -0.63 6.42 0.87
C HIS A 90 0.34 6.99 -0.16
N TYR A 91 -0.12 7.94 -0.97
CA TYR A 91 0.70 8.60 -1.98
C TYR A 91 1.86 9.38 -1.34
N ARG A 92 1.60 10.13 -0.27
CA ARG A 92 2.64 10.89 0.47
C ARG A 92 3.67 9.99 1.10
N ILE A 93 3.25 8.88 1.72
CA ILE A 93 4.18 7.89 2.28
C ILE A 93 5.03 7.27 1.17
N SER A 94 4.43 6.95 0.02
CA SER A 94 5.17 6.43 -1.14
C SER A 94 6.23 7.43 -1.62
N MET A 95 5.92 8.72 -1.66
CA MET A 95 6.89 9.76 -2.01
C MET A 95 8.02 9.86 -0.99
N ALA A 96 7.72 9.81 0.30
CA ALA A 96 8.72 9.81 1.35
C ALA A 96 9.68 8.60 1.24
N ILE A 97 9.14 7.42 0.94
CA ILE A 97 9.94 6.21 0.71
C ILE A 97 10.80 6.35 -0.54
N ALA A 98 10.26 6.87 -1.65
CA ALA A 98 11.01 7.08 -2.87
C ALA A 98 12.14 8.10 -2.67
N SER A 99 11.88 9.22 -1.99
CA SER A 99 12.85 10.24 -1.62
C SER A 99 14.00 9.64 -0.79
N ALA A 100 13.66 8.91 0.27
CA ALA A 100 14.66 8.26 1.12
C ALA A 100 15.49 7.22 0.34
N ALA A 101 14.84 6.41 -0.49
CA ALA A 101 15.51 5.42 -1.33
C ALA A 101 16.53 6.08 -2.27
N ASN A 102 16.12 7.15 -2.96
CA ASN A 102 17.01 7.91 -3.85
C ASN A 102 18.20 8.52 -3.09
N ALA A 103 17.96 9.12 -1.93
CA ALA A 103 19.02 9.69 -1.09
C ALA A 103 20.01 8.64 -0.58
N MET A 104 19.58 7.39 -0.46
CA MET A 104 20.43 6.24 -0.08
C MET A 104 21.12 5.57 -1.27
N GLY A 105 20.95 6.07 -2.50
CA GLY A 105 21.55 5.53 -3.72
C GLY A 105 20.77 4.39 -4.36
N TYR A 106 19.52 4.14 -3.95
CA TYR A 106 18.62 3.21 -4.63
C TYR A 106 17.88 3.88 -5.78
N VAL A 107 17.42 3.07 -6.74
CA VAL A 107 16.60 3.51 -7.87
C VAL A 107 15.13 3.19 -7.56
N PRO A 108 14.30 4.20 -7.21
CA PRO A 108 12.90 3.96 -6.88
C PRO A 108 12.04 3.78 -8.13
N TYR A 109 11.45 2.60 -8.29
CA TYR A 109 10.50 2.23 -9.33
C TYR A 109 9.07 2.41 -8.82
N TRP A 110 8.36 3.38 -9.38
CA TRP A 110 7.00 3.72 -8.98
C TRP A 110 5.99 2.79 -9.65
N MET A 111 5.30 1.99 -8.84
CA MET A 111 4.31 1.03 -9.29
C MET A 111 2.93 1.38 -8.74
N ASP A 112 2.18 2.21 -9.48
CA ASP A 112 0.83 2.62 -9.14
C ASP A 112 -0.20 1.66 -9.76
N LEU A 113 -0.80 0.80 -8.95
CA LEU A 113 -1.74 -0.22 -9.41
C LEU A 113 -3.06 0.34 -9.95
N ASN A 114 -3.32 1.64 -9.79
CA ASN A 114 -4.47 2.31 -10.43
C ASN A 114 -4.22 2.73 -11.89
N SER A 115 -2.97 2.64 -12.36
CA SER A 115 -2.57 3.18 -13.66
C SER A 115 -2.61 2.17 -14.82
N TYR A 116 -2.98 0.90 -14.57
CA TYR A 116 -2.96 -0.19 -15.55
C TYR A 116 -4.38 -0.53 -16.03
N GLU A 117 -5.04 0.40 -16.73
CA GLU A 117 -6.49 0.43 -16.99
C GLU A 117 -7.05 -0.85 -17.62
N ASP A 118 -6.29 -1.52 -18.49
CA ASP A 118 -6.72 -2.74 -19.16
C ASP A 118 -6.58 -4.01 -18.30
N THR A 119 -5.99 -3.90 -17.11
CA THR A 119 -5.76 -5.03 -16.23
C THR A 119 -6.93 -5.28 -15.28
N THR A 120 -7.17 -6.54 -14.94
CA THR A 120 -8.08 -6.91 -13.85
C THR A 120 -7.67 -6.28 -12.53
N CYS A 121 -6.36 -6.13 -12.28
CA CYS A 121 -5.82 -5.47 -11.08
C CYS A 121 -6.45 -4.09 -10.89
N THR A 122 -6.26 -3.19 -11.84
CA THR A 122 -6.78 -1.81 -11.74
C THR A 122 -8.31 -1.77 -11.67
N LYS A 123 -9.01 -2.61 -12.43
CA LYS A 123 -10.48 -2.67 -12.40
C LYS A 123 -11.02 -3.07 -11.02
N VAL A 124 -10.38 -4.06 -10.38
CA VAL A 124 -10.75 -4.52 -9.02
C VAL A 124 -10.46 -3.43 -7.99
N ILE A 125 -9.30 -2.78 -8.05
CA ILE A 125 -8.93 -1.69 -7.14
C ILE A 125 -9.91 -0.50 -7.28
N LYS A 126 -10.17 -0.06 -8.51
CA LYS A 126 -11.14 1.01 -8.79
C LYS A 126 -12.51 0.69 -8.20
N ALA A 127 -13.01 -0.53 -8.42
CA ALA A 127 -14.32 -0.94 -7.90
C ALA A 127 -14.38 -0.95 -6.36
N GLN A 128 -13.32 -1.40 -5.68
CA GLN A 128 -13.26 -1.38 -4.22
C GLN A 128 -13.15 0.06 -3.68
N ASN A 129 -12.36 0.91 -4.33
CA ASN A 129 -12.23 2.32 -3.98
C ASN A 129 -13.54 3.09 -4.18
N ASP A 130 -14.25 2.83 -5.27
CA ASP A 130 -15.56 3.45 -5.53
C ASP A 130 -16.61 3.05 -4.48
N LEU A 131 -16.61 1.77 -4.08
CA LEU A 131 -17.49 1.27 -3.03
C LEU A 131 -17.18 1.93 -1.67
N TYR A 132 -15.90 2.04 -1.32
CA TYR A 132 -15.47 2.73 -0.11
C TYR A 132 -15.86 4.22 -0.14
N SER A 133 -15.60 4.90 -1.24
CA SER A 133 -15.95 6.31 -1.45
C SER A 133 -17.46 6.55 -1.40
N LEU A 134 -18.26 5.64 -1.94
CA LEU A 134 -19.72 5.69 -1.85
C LEU A 134 -20.18 5.55 -0.40
N GLY A 135 -19.65 4.57 0.32
CA GLY A 135 -19.95 4.35 1.74
C GLY A 135 -19.59 5.57 2.59
N SER A 136 -18.40 6.15 2.37
CA SER A 136 -17.98 7.37 3.06
C SER A 136 -18.91 8.56 2.81
N ARG A 137 -19.34 8.78 1.55
CA ARG A 137 -20.30 9.85 1.23
C ARG A 137 -21.69 9.61 1.84
N LEU A 138 -22.16 8.36 1.85
CA LEU A 138 -23.45 8.01 2.49
C LEU A 138 -23.40 8.20 4.00
N SER A 139 -22.27 7.88 4.65
CA SER A 139 -22.10 8.09 6.10
C SER A 139 -22.18 9.55 6.49
N GLN A 140 -21.67 10.45 5.65
CA GLN A 140 -21.77 11.90 5.87
C GLN A 140 -23.20 12.44 5.72
N LYS A 141 -24.01 11.79 4.87
CA LYS A 141 -25.38 12.22 4.58
C LYS A 141 -26.43 11.59 5.50
N SER A 142 -26.17 10.42 6.07
CA SER A 142 -27.13 9.67 6.89
C SER A 142 -26.52 9.20 8.21
N ARG A 143 -27.01 9.78 9.33
CA ARG A 143 -26.61 9.37 10.69
C ARG A 143 -26.93 7.90 10.97
N LEU A 144 -28.08 7.41 10.49
CA LEU A 144 -28.48 6.01 10.66
C LEU A 144 -27.52 5.07 9.92
N PHE A 145 -27.20 5.37 8.66
CA PHE A 145 -26.24 4.59 7.89
C PHE A 145 -24.85 4.62 8.54
N ASN A 146 -24.41 5.81 9.01
CA ASN A 146 -23.13 5.93 9.69
C ASN A 146 -23.08 5.04 10.94
N HIS A 147 -24.05 5.17 11.83
CA HIS A 147 -24.07 4.47 13.11
C HIS A 147 -24.24 2.95 12.98
N PHE A 148 -25.15 2.47 12.11
CA PHE A 148 -25.46 1.05 12.01
C PHE A 148 -24.64 0.28 10.98
N VAL A 149 -24.05 0.95 10.01
CA VAL A 149 -23.32 0.30 8.89
C VAL A 149 -21.87 0.74 8.82
N TRP A 150 -21.62 2.04 8.69
CA TRP A 150 -20.30 2.55 8.36
C TRP A 150 -19.30 2.45 9.51
N GLU A 151 -19.66 2.95 10.70
CA GLU A 151 -18.81 2.85 11.90
C GLU A 151 -18.53 1.39 12.30
N PRO A 152 -19.55 0.49 12.41
CA PRO A 152 -19.28 -0.90 12.73
C PRO A 152 -18.38 -1.61 11.70
N MET A 153 -18.55 -1.29 10.42
CA MET A 153 -17.70 -1.86 9.37
C MET A 153 -16.25 -1.38 9.49
N ASN A 154 -16.03 -0.07 9.69
CA ASN A 154 -14.68 0.49 9.81
C ASN A 154 -14.00 0.10 11.12
N TYR A 155 -14.74 0.09 12.25
CA TYR A 155 -14.18 -0.19 13.56
C TYR A 155 -14.01 -1.69 13.82
N GLU A 156 -15.04 -2.51 13.53
CA GLU A 156 -15.07 -3.94 13.82
C GLU A 156 -14.85 -4.83 12.59
N GLY A 157 -15.41 -4.44 11.44
CA GLY A 157 -15.37 -5.24 10.20
C GLY A 157 -13.95 -5.39 9.69
N PHE A 158 -13.26 -4.31 9.44
CA PHE A 158 -11.89 -4.29 8.91
C PHE A 158 -10.85 -4.82 9.90
N ARG A 159 -11.19 -4.86 11.18
CA ARG A 159 -10.32 -5.42 12.23
C ARG A 159 -10.21 -6.93 12.18
N LYS A 160 -11.18 -7.64 11.59
CA LYS A 160 -11.29 -9.11 11.67
C LYS A 160 -10.39 -9.83 10.64
N LEU A 161 -9.75 -10.94 11.05
CA LEU A 161 -8.99 -11.80 10.14
C LEU A 161 -9.84 -12.33 8.98
N SER A 162 -11.14 -12.57 9.21
CA SER A 162 -12.07 -12.97 8.16
C SER A 162 -12.23 -11.96 7.03
N TYR A 163 -12.04 -10.66 7.31
CA TYR A 163 -11.98 -9.62 6.28
C TYR A 163 -10.69 -9.75 5.46
N ASN A 164 -9.55 -9.87 6.13
CA ASN A 164 -8.25 -10.04 5.46
C ASN A 164 -8.24 -11.26 4.53
N ALA A 165 -8.86 -12.37 4.93
CA ALA A 165 -8.99 -13.55 4.07
C ALA A 165 -9.66 -13.23 2.71
N SER A 166 -10.62 -12.30 2.68
CA SER A 166 -11.25 -11.85 1.44
C SER A 166 -10.31 -10.98 0.60
N ASP A 167 -9.55 -10.11 1.23
CA ASP A 167 -8.53 -9.29 0.54
C ASP A 167 -7.43 -10.15 -0.03
N GLN A 168 -6.93 -11.14 0.72
CA GLN A 168 -5.96 -12.12 0.23
C GLN A 168 -6.46 -12.84 -1.04
N LYS A 169 -7.74 -13.24 -1.08
CA LYS A 169 -8.32 -13.88 -2.27
C LYS A 169 -8.47 -12.93 -3.44
N ASN A 170 -8.86 -11.69 -3.19
CA ASN A 170 -9.00 -10.69 -4.24
C ASN A 170 -7.62 -10.26 -4.79
N ALA A 171 -6.59 -10.22 -3.94
CA ALA A 171 -5.22 -9.89 -4.34
C ALA A 171 -4.61 -10.92 -5.32
N GLU A 172 -5.09 -12.16 -5.33
CA GLU A 172 -4.72 -13.14 -6.36
C GLU A 172 -5.07 -12.66 -7.79
N LEU A 173 -6.13 -11.81 -7.95
CA LEU A 173 -6.48 -11.19 -9.24
C LEU A 173 -5.59 -9.98 -9.58
N MET A 174 -4.89 -9.44 -8.61
CA MET A 174 -3.99 -8.30 -8.79
C MET A 174 -2.55 -8.75 -9.07
N ALA A 175 -2.17 -9.96 -8.66
CA ALA A 175 -0.82 -10.51 -8.79
C ALA A 175 -0.25 -10.53 -10.24
N PRO A 176 -1.05 -10.74 -11.31
CA PRO A 176 -0.52 -10.81 -12.67
C PRO A 176 0.29 -9.60 -13.14
N VAL A 177 0.05 -8.39 -12.57
CA VAL A 177 0.81 -7.18 -12.94
C VAL A 177 2.29 -7.23 -12.49
N TYR A 178 2.62 -8.09 -11.51
CA TYR A 178 3.99 -8.33 -11.05
C TYR A 178 4.69 -9.49 -11.77
N LYS A 179 4.03 -10.19 -12.70
CA LYS A 179 4.53 -11.45 -13.27
C LYS A 179 5.89 -11.29 -13.95
N ASN A 180 6.08 -10.23 -14.72
CA ASN A 180 7.31 -9.93 -15.45
C ASN A 180 8.24 -8.93 -14.73
N VAL A 181 7.94 -8.59 -13.49
CA VAL A 181 8.84 -7.80 -12.65
C VAL A 181 9.92 -8.74 -12.10
N PRO A 182 11.22 -8.35 -12.11
CA PRO A 182 12.29 -9.16 -11.55
C PRO A 182 12.04 -9.47 -10.07
N LYS A 183 12.07 -10.75 -9.70
CA LYS A 183 11.65 -11.22 -8.36
C LYS A 183 12.62 -10.85 -7.23
N GLU A 184 13.82 -10.49 -7.60
CA GLU A 184 14.91 -10.09 -6.71
C GLU A 184 14.77 -8.65 -6.21
N ILE A 185 14.07 -7.79 -6.96
CA ILE A 185 13.89 -6.37 -6.59
C ILE A 185 12.95 -6.28 -5.39
N PRO A 186 13.34 -5.66 -4.28
CA PRO A 186 12.47 -5.46 -3.13
C PRO A 186 11.25 -4.60 -3.48
N VAL A 187 10.10 -4.94 -2.88
CA VAL A 187 8.87 -4.16 -2.99
C VAL A 187 8.57 -3.54 -1.64
N VAL A 188 8.43 -2.22 -1.58
CA VAL A 188 7.89 -1.51 -0.42
C VAL A 188 6.52 -0.96 -0.81
N ALA A 189 5.49 -1.55 -0.25
CA ALA A 189 4.10 -1.19 -0.54
C ALA A 189 3.53 -0.32 0.59
N THR A 190 2.83 0.74 0.24
CA THR A 190 2.19 1.66 1.20
C THR A 190 0.72 1.37 1.42
N HIS A 191 0.22 0.30 0.82
CA HIS A 191 -1.11 -0.25 1.03
C HIS A 191 -1.05 -1.77 0.96
N VAL A 192 -1.96 -2.42 1.67
CA VAL A 192 -2.02 -3.88 1.77
C VAL A 192 -2.19 -4.59 0.42
N TRP A 193 -2.98 -4.05 -0.49
CA TRP A 193 -3.25 -4.72 -1.77
C TRP A 193 -2.02 -4.84 -2.68
N PRO A 194 -1.20 -3.80 -2.90
CA PRO A 194 0.09 -3.98 -3.57
C PRO A 194 1.02 -4.98 -2.88
N ALA A 195 1.06 -4.98 -1.53
CA ALA A 195 1.86 -5.93 -0.78
C ALA A 195 1.39 -7.38 -0.98
N GLN A 196 0.09 -7.63 -0.80
CA GLN A 196 -0.51 -8.96 -1.01
C GLN A 196 -0.34 -9.43 -2.46
N ALA A 197 -0.56 -8.53 -3.44
CA ALA A 197 -0.38 -8.85 -4.86
C ALA A 197 1.07 -9.24 -5.18
N ALA A 198 2.05 -8.51 -4.63
CA ALA A 198 3.47 -8.82 -4.78
C ALA A 198 3.83 -10.19 -4.17
N VAL A 199 3.32 -10.48 -2.96
CA VAL A 199 3.50 -11.79 -2.31
C VAL A 199 2.89 -12.92 -3.14
N HIS A 200 1.66 -12.75 -3.64
CA HIS A 200 1.00 -13.75 -4.50
C HIS A 200 1.71 -13.92 -5.85
N ALA A 201 2.39 -12.90 -6.34
CA ALA A 201 3.20 -12.96 -7.55
C ALA A 201 4.58 -13.60 -7.32
N GLY A 202 4.94 -13.96 -6.09
CA GLY A 202 6.22 -14.59 -5.76
C GLY A 202 7.41 -13.62 -5.71
N MET A 203 7.18 -12.33 -5.43
CA MET A 203 8.28 -11.40 -5.13
C MET A 203 8.99 -11.86 -3.85
N LYS A 204 10.34 -11.86 -3.85
CA LYS A 204 11.13 -12.44 -2.76
C LYS A 204 11.13 -11.58 -1.50
N TYR A 205 11.16 -10.27 -1.67
CA TYR A 205 11.29 -9.31 -0.58
C TYR A 205 10.14 -8.30 -0.67
N VAL A 206 9.17 -8.44 0.23
CA VAL A 206 8.00 -7.54 0.28
C VAL A 206 7.91 -6.91 1.66
N VAL A 207 7.92 -5.59 1.68
CA VAL A 207 7.67 -4.76 2.87
C VAL A 207 6.31 -4.10 2.72
N ASN A 208 5.48 -4.21 3.73
CA ASN A 208 4.18 -3.55 3.83
C ASN A 208 4.29 -2.40 4.84
N ALA A 209 4.41 -1.19 4.35
CA ALA A 209 4.50 0.01 5.16
C ALA A 209 3.11 0.43 5.64
N ILE A 210 2.75 0.06 6.87
CA ILE A 210 1.41 0.32 7.42
C ILE A 210 1.27 1.80 7.78
N PRO A 211 0.30 2.52 7.18
CA PRO A 211 0.11 3.95 7.41
C PRO A 211 -0.62 4.26 8.72
N ASP A 212 -1.41 3.32 9.22
CA ASP A 212 -2.32 3.51 10.35
C ASP A 212 -1.78 2.97 11.65
N ASN A 213 -2.00 3.72 12.73
CA ASN A 213 -1.57 3.32 14.07
C ASN A 213 -2.62 2.46 14.82
N TRP A 214 -3.78 2.22 14.21
CA TRP A 214 -4.81 1.35 14.79
C TRP A 214 -4.67 -0.06 14.22
N PRO A 215 -4.41 -1.09 15.08
CA PRO A 215 -4.21 -2.47 14.60
C PRO A 215 -5.49 -3.04 13.99
N MET A 216 -5.43 -3.33 12.69
CA MET A 216 -6.53 -3.93 11.93
C MET A 216 -6.01 -5.04 11.00
N ALA A 217 -6.80 -6.12 10.86
CA ALA A 217 -6.46 -7.20 9.94
C ALA A 217 -6.48 -6.74 8.47
N LEU A 218 -7.21 -5.68 8.13
CA LEU A 218 -7.15 -5.02 6.82
C LEU A 218 -5.71 -4.79 6.34
N HIS A 219 -4.81 -4.40 7.23
CA HIS A 219 -3.43 -4.05 6.87
C HIS A 219 -2.46 -5.24 6.78
N LEU A 220 -2.92 -6.46 7.07
CA LEU A 220 -2.03 -7.62 7.11
C LEU A 220 -1.75 -8.19 5.71
N SER A 221 -0.49 -8.44 5.43
CA SER A 221 -0.02 -9.13 4.23
C SER A 221 0.93 -10.26 4.64
N GLU A 222 0.38 -11.46 4.90
CA GLU A 222 1.21 -12.61 5.28
C GLU A 222 2.21 -12.96 4.18
N GLY A 223 3.48 -13.11 4.57
CA GLY A 223 4.60 -13.29 3.66
C GLY A 223 5.34 -12.00 3.36
N SER A 224 4.93 -10.86 3.96
CA SER A 224 5.68 -9.61 3.94
C SER A 224 6.20 -9.24 5.33
N ILE A 225 7.19 -8.34 5.37
CA ILE A 225 7.60 -7.63 6.58
C ILE A 225 6.72 -6.40 6.74
N HIS A 226 6.18 -6.17 7.93
CA HIS A 226 5.35 -4.98 8.21
C HIS A 226 6.18 -3.93 8.94
N THR A 227 6.14 -2.69 8.50
CA THR A 227 6.75 -1.57 9.20
C THR A 227 5.69 -0.76 9.94
N ILE A 228 5.98 -0.43 11.20
CA ILE A 228 5.03 0.15 12.14
C ILE A 228 5.57 1.46 12.71
N GLN A 229 4.71 2.46 12.81
CA GLN A 229 5.08 3.83 13.15
C GLN A 229 5.10 4.12 14.66
N THR A 230 4.35 3.35 15.48
CA THR A 230 4.24 3.58 16.93
C THR A 230 4.37 2.30 17.73
N HIS A 231 4.86 2.42 18.95
CA HIS A 231 4.97 1.27 19.89
C HIS A 231 3.60 0.66 20.22
N PHE A 232 2.56 1.48 20.32
CA PHE A 232 1.18 1.01 20.54
C PHE A 232 0.72 0.11 19.38
N ALA A 233 0.89 0.58 18.14
CA ALA A 233 0.53 -0.21 16.98
C ALA A 233 1.37 -1.49 16.88
N TYR A 234 2.69 -1.42 17.18
CA TYR A 234 3.56 -2.59 17.20
C TYR A 234 3.03 -3.69 18.11
N GLN A 235 2.71 -3.36 19.38
CA GLN A 235 2.16 -4.33 20.31
C GLN A 235 0.83 -4.91 19.83
N GLY A 236 -0.06 -4.05 19.34
CA GLY A 236 -1.36 -4.48 18.85
C GLY A 236 -1.30 -5.40 17.64
N TYR A 237 -0.40 -5.12 16.68
CA TYR A 237 -0.16 -6.01 15.53
C TYR A 237 0.53 -7.29 15.96
N ARG A 238 1.53 -7.21 16.84
CA ARG A 238 2.29 -8.37 17.31
C ARG A 238 1.41 -9.47 17.88
N ILE A 239 0.40 -9.10 18.66
CA ILE A 239 -0.55 -10.05 19.27
C ILE A 239 -1.87 -10.18 18.51
N LEU A 240 -2.01 -9.54 17.35
CA LEU A 240 -3.25 -9.50 16.55
C LEU A 240 -4.47 -9.08 17.40
N ASN A 241 -4.31 -8.03 18.18
CA ASN A 241 -5.26 -7.59 19.21
C ASN A 241 -6.66 -7.34 18.64
N GLY A 242 -7.65 -8.09 19.13
CA GLY A 242 -9.07 -7.97 18.76
C GLY A 242 -9.39 -8.40 17.33
N MET A 243 -8.45 -9.01 16.59
CA MET A 243 -8.67 -9.41 15.20
C MET A 243 -9.52 -10.68 15.03
N ASN A 244 -9.88 -11.31 16.14
CA ASN A 244 -10.90 -12.38 16.17
C ASN A 244 -11.79 -12.24 17.43
N GLY A 245 -12.32 -11.07 17.67
CA GLY A 245 -13.10 -10.74 18.86
C GLY A 245 -12.26 -10.90 20.15
N LYS A 246 -12.77 -11.65 21.12
CA LYS A 246 -12.07 -11.91 22.40
C LYS A 246 -11.13 -13.13 22.37
N LYS A 247 -11.06 -13.86 21.25
CA LYS A 247 -10.21 -15.04 21.12
C LYS A 247 -8.74 -14.64 21.07
N VAL A 248 -7.90 -15.27 21.87
CA VAL A 248 -6.45 -15.13 21.79
C VAL A 248 -5.96 -15.84 20.53
N LEU A 249 -5.16 -15.13 19.75
CA LEU A 249 -4.61 -15.58 18.48
C LEU A 249 -3.14 -15.97 18.62
N ASN A 250 -2.66 -16.82 17.73
CA ASN A 250 -1.23 -17.00 17.51
C ASN A 250 -0.64 -15.64 17.06
N PRO A 251 0.42 -15.16 17.70
CA PRO A 251 0.98 -13.84 17.40
C PRO A 251 1.65 -13.82 16.01
N MET A 252 1.80 -12.65 15.43
CA MET A 252 2.67 -12.48 14.26
C MET A 252 4.10 -12.89 14.63
N PRO A 253 4.85 -13.55 13.72
CA PRO A 253 6.28 -13.76 13.90
C PRO A 253 7.02 -12.44 14.11
N SER A 254 7.99 -12.41 15.02
CA SER A 254 8.74 -11.19 15.34
C SER A 254 9.49 -10.62 14.12
N GLU A 255 9.99 -11.50 13.26
CA GLU A 255 10.70 -11.18 12.02
C GLU A 255 9.77 -10.57 10.94
N SER A 256 8.46 -10.73 11.10
CA SER A 256 7.46 -10.15 10.17
C SER A 256 7.02 -8.74 10.56
N LEU A 257 7.58 -8.16 11.62
CA LEU A 257 7.16 -6.88 12.17
C LEU A 257 8.34 -6.05 12.65
N ILE A 258 8.49 -4.83 12.14
CA ILE A 258 9.58 -3.92 12.49
C ILE A 258 9.01 -2.57 12.90
N TYR A 259 9.46 -2.04 14.04
CA TYR A 259 9.20 -0.66 14.42
C TYR A 259 10.17 0.27 13.69
N THR A 260 9.67 1.19 12.87
CA THR A 260 10.48 2.11 12.06
C THR A 260 10.29 3.58 12.42
N GLY A 261 9.26 3.91 13.18
CA GLY A 261 8.82 5.29 13.33
C GLY A 261 8.05 5.81 12.11
N HIS A 262 7.87 7.12 12.05
CA HIS A 262 7.06 7.76 11.01
C HIS A 262 7.80 7.86 9.68
N TYR A 263 7.04 7.80 8.58
CA TYR A 263 7.57 8.01 7.23
C TYR A 263 7.64 9.50 6.94
N ILE A 264 8.87 10.01 6.77
CA ILE A 264 9.15 11.44 6.57
C ILE A 264 9.99 11.59 5.31
N ASP A 265 9.66 12.58 4.48
CA ASP A 265 10.47 12.91 3.30
C ASP A 265 11.91 13.26 3.72
N HIS A 266 12.88 12.72 3.00
CA HIS A 266 14.30 12.96 3.28
C HIS A 266 14.64 14.46 3.25
N GLU A 267 14.09 15.21 2.30
CA GLU A 267 14.31 16.65 2.13
C GLU A 267 13.87 17.44 3.37
N LEU A 268 12.76 17.03 4.01
CA LEU A 268 12.31 17.69 5.24
C LEU A 268 13.29 17.44 6.39
N VAL A 269 13.89 16.26 6.46
CA VAL A 269 14.88 15.93 7.50
C VAL A 269 16.20 16.66 7.24
N ALA A 270 16.68 16.66 6.00
CA ALA A 270 17.92 17.33 5.60
C ALA A 270 17.81 18.86 5.75
N GLY A 271 16.64 19.45 5.57
CA GLY A 271 16.36 20.87 5.66
C GLY A 271 16.09 21.41 7.08
N ILE A 272 15.99 20.56 8.10
CA ILE A 272 15.50 20.97 9.45
C ILE A 272 16.22 22.18 10.02
N GLU A 273 17.54 22.22 9.99
CA GLU A 273 18.32 23.30 10.59
C GLU A 273 18.08 24.63 9.86
N THR A 274 18.15 24.60 8.52
CA THR A 274 17.92 25.78 7.66
C THR A 274 16.51 26.31 7.83
N ASP A 275 15.51 25.45 7.82
CA ASP A 275 14.09 25.82 7.94
C ASP A 275 13.79 26.37 9.35
N CYS A 276 14.35 25.78 10.39
CA CYS A 276 14.22 26.28 11.76
C CYS A 276 14.83 27.66 11.91
N LYS A 277 16.01 27.89 11.30
CA LYS A 277 16.65 29.22 11.29
C LYS A 277 15.77 30.26 10.57
N ALA A 278 15.31 29.92 9.37
CA ALA A 278 14.43 30.80 8.60
C ALA A 278 13.12 31.13 9.33
N ARG A 279 12.50 30.17 10.01
CA ARG A 279 11.29 30.37 10.82
C ARG A 279 11.57 31.30 12.02
N ARG A 280 12.70 31.12 12.71
CA ARG A 280 13.11 32.01 13.82
C ARG A 280 13.32 33.44 13.36
N GLU A 281 13.96 33.65 12.20
CA GLU A 281 14.17 34.97 11.59
C GLU A 281 12.85 35.63 11.17
N ARG A 282 11.94 34.89 10.53
CA ARG A 282 10.60 35.39 10.21
C ARG A 282 9.84 35.81 11.47
N LYS A 283 9.90 35.02 12.55
CA LYS A 283 9.28 35.36 13.83
C LYS A 283 9.86 36.64 14.43
N LYS A 284 11.21 36.79 14.43
CA LYS A 284 11.88 38.02 14.92
C LYS A 284 11.43 39.25 14.13
N ASN A 285 11.28 39.11 12.82
CA ASN A 285 10.90 40.21 11.91
C ASN A 285 9.38 40.42 11.82
N LYS A 286 8.58 39.77 12.71
CA LYS A 286 7.10 39.85 12.71
C LYS A 286 6.46 39.49 11.35
N LYS A 287 7.15 38.72 10.51
CA LYS A 287 6.60 38.20 9.26
C LYS A 287 5.75 36.96 9.52
N PRO A 288 4.69 36.69 8.72
CA PRO A 288 3.87 35.49 8.86
C PRO A 288 4.75 34.23 8.85
N VAL A 289 4.54 33.36 9.82
CA VAL A 289 5.11 32.01 9.80
C VAL A 289 4.11 31.14 9.07
N SER A 290 4.40 30.81 7.81
CA SER A 290 3.53 29.92 7.06
C SER A 290 3.53 28.54 7.72
N VAL A 291 2.35 28.05 8.02
CA VAL A 291 2.09 26.71 8.60
C VAL A 291 1.88 25.68 7.47
N GLY A 292 2.37 25.91 6.29
CA GLY A 292 2.20 25.01 5.17
C GLY A 292 3.33 25.16 4.14
N ALA A 293 4.41 24.43 4.34
CA ALA A 293 5.52 24.33 3.39
C ALA A 293 5.13 23.76 2.01
N LEU A 294 3.89 23.32 1.81
CA LEU A 294 3.40 22.71 0.57
C LEU A 294 2.99 23.73 -0.52
N TYR A 295 2.82 24.99 -0.20
CA TYR A 295 2.40 26.01 -1.18
C TYR A 295 3.55 26.75 -1.88
N GLU A 296 4.77 26.66 -1.37
CA GLU A 296 5.92 27.37 -1.95
C GLU A 296 6.73 26.53 -2.96
N LEU A 297 6.47 25.24 -3.08
CA LEU A 297 7.13 24.35 -4.05
C LEU A 297 6.55 24.43 -5.48
N ASN A 298 5.51 25.23 -5.69
CA ASN A 298 4.85 25.41 -6.99
C ASN A 298 5.04 26.81 -7.60
N LYS A 299 6.12 27.50 -7.28
CA LYS A 299 6.49 28.74 -7.98
C LYS A 299 7.85 28.61 -8.62
#